data_cbcfa8aaaae9a9bd6ad04984717a78b5
#
_entry.id   cbcfa8aaaae9a9bd6ad04984717a78b5
#
_cell.length_a   1.000
_cell.length_b   1.000
_cell.length_c   1.000
_cell.angle_alpha   90.00
_cell.angle_beta   90.00
_cell.angle_gamma   90.00
#
_symmetry.space_group_name_H-M   'P 1'
#
loop_
_entity.id
_entity.type
_entity.pdbx_description
1 polymer ?
#
loop_
_entity_poly.entity_id
_entity_poly.type
_entity_poly.pdbx_seq_one_letter_code
_entity_poly.pdbx_strand_id
1 'polypeptide(L)'
;MTKIKFEATYNKVGCFIYTDLKTVKKEQIDEIKNLLNNYGVLFFKNQNLSPSEYINFSSNFGVPAKYPMLKPHNDFKDIYVIERKKTDTGKSFGEGPHTDSSYLENPPRFTFLQAIEVPEEGKGNTLFYNQFLAYEALPK
;
A
#
# COMPACT_ATOMS: atom_id res chain seq x y z
N MET A 1 10.22 -20.52 14.50
CA MET A 1 9.83 -19.25 13.85
C MET A 1 8.36 -19.34 13.47
N THR A 2 7.53 -18.40 13.92
CA THR A 2 6.10 -18.40 13.56
C THR A 2 5.96 -17.87 12.14
N LYS A 3 5.65 -18.73 11.20
CA LYS A 3 5.44 -18.38 9.80
C LYS A 3 4.21 -17.48 9.67
N ILE A 4 4.26 -16.48 8.80
CA ILE A 4 3.12 -15.61 8.53
C ILE A 4 2.01 -16.41 7.85
N LYS A 5 0.80 -16.29 8.40
CA LYS A 5 -0.40 -16.82 7.75
C LYS A 5 -0.84 -15.87 6.65
N PHE A 6 -0.98 -16.36 5.44
CA PHE A 6 -1.46 -15.58 4.30
C PHE A 6 -2.39 -16.39 3.41
N GLU A 7 -3.15 -15.69 2.57
CA GLU A 7 -4.07 -16.27 1.59
C GLU A 7 -4.00 -15.46 0.30
N ALA A 8 -3.65 -16.13 -0.80
CA ALA A 8 -3.60 -15.48 -2.12
C ALA A 8 -5.01 -15.12 -2.60
N THR A 9 -5.14 -14.00 -3.30
CA THR A 9 -6.39 -13.68 -3.99
C THR A 9 -6.64 -14.67 -5.14
N TYR A 10 -7.89 -14.78 -5.56
CA TYR A 10 -8.30 -15.70 -6.63
C TYR A 10 -7.47 -15.55 -7.91
N ASN A 11 -7.20 -14.33 -8.34
CA ASN A 11 -6.42 -14.02 -9.54
C ASN A 11 -4.90 -13.93 -9.29
N LYS A 12 -4.43 -14.25 -8.07
CA LYS A 12 -3.03 -14.14 -7.63
C LYS A 12 -2.42 -12.73 -7.78
N VAL A 13 -3.24 -11.70 -7.88
CA VAL A 13 -2.82 -10.30 -7.80
C VAL A 13 -3.05 -9.82 -6.37
N GLY A 14 -2.05 -10.03 -5.53
CA GLY A 14 -2.10 -9.73 -4.12
C GLY A 14 -2.40 -10.92 -3.22
N CYS A 15 -2.19 -10.72 -1.93
CA CYS A 15 -2.60 -11.66 -0.90
C CYS A 15 -3.00 -10.96 0.40
N PHE A 16 -3.87 -11.61 1.16
CA PHE A 16 -4.23 -11.21 2.51
C PHE A 16 -3.21 -11.74 3.51
N ILE A 17 -2.79 -10.88 4.42
CA ILE A 17 -1.84 -11.18 5.48
C ILE A 17 -2.55 -11.12 6.82
N TYR A 18 -2.43 -12.19 7.59
CA TYR A 18 -3.06 -12.33 8.91
C TYR A 18 -2.00 -12.21 10.00
N THR A 19 -1.52 -10.99 10.23
CA THR A 19 -0.60 -10.66 11.33
C THR A 19 -0.93 -9.27 11.86
N ASP A 20 -0.66 -9.04 13.13
CA ASP A 20 -0.76 -7.72 13.74
C ASP A 20 0.55 -6.95 13.50
N LEU A 21 0.47 -5.86 12.75
CA LEU A 21 1.63 -5.05 12.39
C LEU A 21 2.27 -4.33 13.58
N LYS A 22 1.55 -4.18 14.71
CA LYS A 22 2.11 -3.59 15.95
C LYS A 22 3.15 -4.50 16.61
N THR A 23 3.03 -5.80 16.39
CA THR A 23 3.86 -6.82 17.06
C THR A 23 4.75 -7.61 16.11
N VAL A 24 4.79 -7.21 14.83
CA VAL A 24 5.56 -7.89 13.80
C VAL A 24 7.06 -7.85 14.12
N LYS A 25 7.73 -8.99 13.98
CA LYS A 25 9.16 -9.16 14.23
C LYS A 25 9.98 -8.97 12.96
N LYS A 26 11.28 -8.74 13.12
CA LYS A 26 12.20 -8.52 12.00
C LYS A 26 12.18 -9.65 10.97
N GLU A 27 12.18 -10.91 11.43
CA GLU A 27 12.14 -12.08 10.56
C GLU A 27 10.83 -12.14 9.74
N GLN A 28 9.73 -11.66 10.31
CA GLN A 28 8.44 -11.56 9.63
C GLN A 28 8.43 -10.42 8.60
N ILE A 29 9.18 -9.34 8.83
CA ILE A 29 9.35 -8.28 7.83
C ILE A 29 9.98 -8.83 6.54
N ASP A 30 10.99 -9.66 6.66
CA ASP A 30 11.65 -10.28 5.49
C ASP A 30 10.68 -11.22 4.75
N GLU A 31 9.84 -11.97 5.47
CA GLU A 31 8.78 -12.80 4.88
C GLU A 31 7.73 -11.93 4.18
N ILE A 32 7.30 -10.80 4.78
CA ILE A 32 6.39 -9.83 4.17
C ILE A 32 6.97 -9.26 2.87
N LYS A 33 8.25 -8.89 2.84
CA LYS A 33 8.94 -8.42 1.62
C LYS A 33 8.93 -9.47 0.51
N ASN A 34 9.17 -10.73 0.86
CA ASN A 34 9.14 -11.83 -0.10
C ASN A 34 7.72 -12.05 -0.65
N LEU A 35 6.69 -11.99 0.21
CA LEU A 35 5.30 -12.06 -0.24
C LEU A 35 4.94 -10.89 -1.15
N LEU A 36 5.39 -9.67 -0.83
CA LEU A 36 5.15 -8.50 -1.67
C LEU A 36 5.80 -8.64 -3.06
N ASN A 37 7.03 -9.15 -3.13
CA ASN A 37 7.68 -9.40 -4.41
C ASN A 37 6.95 -10.45 -5.26
N ASN A 38 6.34 -11.46 -4.63
CA ASN A 38 5.63 -12.53 -5.32
C ASN A 38 4.21 -12.15 -5.77
N TYR A 39 3.52 -11.32 -4.99
CA TYR A 39 2.11 -11.01 -5.19
C TYR A 39 1.84 -9.57 -5.64
N GLY A 40 2.82 -8.68 -5.57
CA GLY A 40 2.72 -7.28 -6.00
C GLY A 40 1.95 -6.37 -5.05
N VAL A 41 0.95 -6.87 -4.33
CA VAL A 41 0.20 -6.11 -3.32
C VAL A 41 -0.16 -7.00 -2.12
N LEU A 42 -0.13 -6.41 -0.91
CA LEU A 42 -0.50 -7.10 0.33
C LEU A 42 -1.63 -6.36 1.03
N PHE A 43 -2.60 -7.12 1.51
CA PHE A 43 -3.76 -6.61 2.21
C PHE A 43 -3.72 -7.05 3.68
N PHE A 44 -3.61 -6.09 4.58
CA PHE A 44 -3.61 -6.31 6.03
C PHE A 44 -4.96 -5.86 6.59
N LYS A 45 -5.82 -6.81 6.93
CA LYS A 45 -7.14 -6.50 7.51
C LYS A 45 -7.03 -6.14 8.99
N ASN A 46 -7.98 -5.33 9.46
CA ASN A 46 -8.16 -5.01 10.88
C ASN A 46 -6.92 -4.38 11.54
N GLN A 47 -6.18 -3.58 10.78
CA GLN A 47 -5.05 -2.82 11.32
C GLN A 47 -5.55 -1.44 11.80
N ASN A 48 -5.22 -1.11 13.03
CA ASN A 48 -5.49 0.21 13.61
C ASN A 48 -4.18 0.79 14.15
N LEU A 49 -3.31 1.20 13.25
CA LEU A 49 -2.03 1.78 13.60
C LEU A 49 -2.17 3.27 13.89
N SER A 50 -1.59 3.71 14.99
CA SER A 50 -1.32 5.13 15.18
C SER A 50 -0.32 5.62 14.13
N PRO A 51 -0.23 6.94 13.86
CA PRO A 51 0.75 7.48 12.94
C PRO A 51 2.20 7.06 13.24
N SER A 52 2.56 6.99 14.51
CA SER A 52 3.89 6.53 14.94
C SER A 52 4.12 5.05 14.65
N GLU A 53 3.14 4.19 14.91
CA GLU A 53 3.20 2.75 14.60
C GLU A 53 3.28 2.52 13.09
N TYR A 54 2.53 3.30 12.31
CA TYR A 54 2.56 3.25 10.85
C TYR A 54 3.94 3.61 10.28
N ILE A 55 4.56 4.70 10.76
CA ILE A 55 5.92 5.09 10.37
C ILE A 55 6.92 4.02 10.79
N ASN A 56 6.82 3.51 12.03
CA ASN A 56 7.72 2.47 12.53
C ASN A 56 7.66 1.20 11.67
N PHE A 57 6.47 0.76 11.28
CA PHE A 57 6.32 -0.37 10.38
C PHE A 57 6.90 -0.08 8.99
N SER A 58 6.51 1.02 8.36
CA SER A 58 6.92 1.35 6.99
C SER A 58 8.43 1.61 6.86
N SER A 59 9.10 2.11 7.90
CA SER A 59 10.55 2.35 7.92
C SER A 59 11.40 1.09 7.73
N ASN A 60 10.83 -0.10 7.98
CA ASN A 60 11.50 -1.37 7.68
C ASN A 60 11.68 -1.63 6.17
N PHE A 61 11.01 -0.87 5.32
CA PHE A 61 11.03 -1.03 3.87
C PHE A 61 11.88 0.01 3.14
N GLY A 62 12.36 1.01 3.85
CA GLY A 62 13.22 2.07 3.32
C GLY A 62 12.95 3.43 3.96
N VAL A 63 13.63 4.43 3.42
CA VAL A 63 13.43 5.82 3.85
C VAL A 63 12.17 6.39 3.17
N PRO A 64 11.29 7.06 3.92
CA PRO A 64 10.10 7.69 3.34
C PRO A 64 10.46 8.70 2.25
N ALA A 65 9.82 8.59 1.10
CA ALA A 65 9.97 9.56 0.02
C ALA A 65 9.10 10.80 0.28
N LYS A 66 9.58 11.96 -0.16
CA LYS A 66 8.78 13.18 -0.14
C LYS A 66 7.86 13.23 -1.35
N TYR A 67 6.59 13.58 -1.12
CA TYR A 67 5.60 13.71 -2.16
C TYR A 67 5.18 15.18 -2.32
N PRO A 68 5.73 15.90 -3.32
CA PRO A 68 5.59 17.36 -3.42
C PRO A 68 4.16 17.83 -3.72
N MET A 69 3.31 16.95 -4.24
CA MET A 69 1.95 17.29 -4.68
C MET A 69 0.90 17.19 -3.56
N LEU A 70 1.25 16.66 -2.40
CA LEU A 70 0.34 16.50 -1.27
C LEU A 70 0.85 17.24 -0.04
N LYS A 71 -0.10 17.71 0.76
CA LYS A 71 0.22 18.30 2.06
C LYS A 71 0.50 17.19 3.07
N PRO A 72 1.67 17.22 3.74
CA PRO A 72 1.96 16.26 4.79
C PRO A 72 1.07 16.47 6.02
N HIS A 73 0.92 15.43 6.82
CA HIS A 73 0.29 15.50 8.14
C HIS A 73 0.98 16.57 9.01
N ASN A 74 0.23 17.26 9.84
CA ASN A 74 0.76 18.37 10.64
C ASN A 74 1.94 17.96 11.53
N ASP A 75 1.80 16.84 12.25
CA ASP A 75 2.78 16.34 13.23
C ASP A 75 3.71 15.26 12.67
N PHE A 76 3.34 14.61 11.56
CA PHE A 76 4.07 13.50 10.96
C PHE A 76 4.35 13.77 9.49
N LYS A 77 5.51 14.38 9.21
CA LYS A 77 5.86 14.90 7.87
C LYS A 77 6.07 13.83 6.79
N ASP A 78 6.21 12.57 7.19
CA ASP A 78 6.35 11.43 6.29
C ASP A 78 4.99 10.75 5.98
N ILE A 79 3.90 11.28 6.54
CA ILE A 79 2.53 10.82 6.27
C ILE A 79 1.82 11.89 5.45
N TYR A 80 1.13 11.45 4.40
CA TYR A 80 0.26 12.29 3.58
C TYR A 80 -1.18 11.83 3.76
N VAL A 81 -2.09 12.80 4.00
CA VAL A 81 -3.51 12.53 4.19
C VAL A 81 -4.23 12.75 2.88
N ILE A 82 -4.92 11.72 2.41
CA ILE A 82 -5.82 11.79 1.26
C ILE A 82 -7.24 11.71 1.80
N GLU A 83 -8.00 12.78 1.66
CA GLU A 83 -9.37 12.87 2.11
C GLU A 83 -10.27 13.23 0.93
N ARG A 84 -11.45 12.62 0.88
CA ARG A 84 -12.53 13.01 -0.01
C ARG A 84 -13.82 13.18 0.78
N LYS A 85 -14.39 14.37 0.75
CA LYS A 85 -15.67 14.70 1.40
C LYS A 85 -16.84 14.42 0.48
N LYS A 86 -18.02 14.22 1.03
CA LYS A 86 -19.27 14.05 0.26
C LYS A 86 -19.61 15.26 -0.62
N THR A 87 -19.10 16.44 -0.25
CA THR A 87 -19.28 17.69 -0.99
C THR A 87 -18.29 17.90 -2.13
N ASP A 88 -17.24 17.09 -2.20
CA ASP A 88 -16.20 17.27 -3.20
C ASP A 88 -16.71 16.83 -4.58
N THR A 89 -16.50 17.69 -5.57
CA THR A 89 -16.84 17.44 -6.98
C THR A 89 -15.56 17.21 -7.80
N GLY A 90 -15.70 16.54 -8.94
CA GLY A 90 -14.56 16.27 -9.81
C GLY A 90 -13.87 14.93 -9.52
N LYS A 91 -12.71 14.74 -10.12
CA LYS A 91 -11.93 13.49 -10.01
C LYS A 91 -11.31 13.34 -8.64
N SER A 92 -11.25 12.10 -8.17
CA SER A 92 -10.50 11.75 -6.95
C SER A 92 -9.01 11.77 -7.20
N PHE A 93 -8.22 12.00 -6.14
CA PHE A 93 -6.77 11.80 -6.21
C PHE A 93 -6.46 10.33 -6.56
N GLY A 94 -5.57 10.11 -7.53
CA GLY A 94 -5.22 8.76 -7.98
C GLY A 94 -6.29 8.03 -8.80
N GLU A 95 -7.32 8.74 -9.28
CA GLU A 95 -8.34 8.17 -10.16
C GLU A 95 -7.77 7.85 -11.54
N GLY A 96 -8.01 6.63 -11.99
CA GLY A 96 -7.51 6.08 -13.25
C GLY A 96 -6.22 5.26 -13.07
N PRO A 97 -5.90 4.40 -14.05
CA PRO A 97 -4.70 3.57 -14.00
C PRO A 97 -3.42 4.41 -13.98
N HIS A 98 -2.53 4.13 -13.05
CA HIS A 98 -1.23 4.79 -12.94
C HIS A 98 -0.23 3.91 -12.19
N THR A 99 1.04 4.28 -12.26
CA THR A 99 2.10 3.81 -11.39
C THR A 99 2.57 4.99 -10.54
N ASP A 100 2.65 4.79 -9.24
CA ASP A 100 3.01 5.84 -8.30
C ASP A 100 4.38 6.42 -8.61
N SER A 101 4.44 7.76 -8.66
CA SER A 101 5.69 8.52 -8.76
C SER A 101 6.66 8.11 -9.88
N SER A 102 6.16 7.46 -10.94
CA SER A 102 6.98 7.00 -12.08
C SER A 102 7.72 8.13 -12.83
N TYR A 103 7.35 9.38 -12.60
CA TYR A 103 7.98 10.58 -13.14
C TYR A 103 9.25 11.02 -12.40
N LEU A 104 9.56 10.41 -11.26
CA LEU A 104 10.78 10.71 -10.49
C LEU A 104 11.96 9.92 -11.04
N GLU A 105 13.15 10.50 -10.97
CA GLU A 105 14.41 9.81 -11.31
C GLU A 105 14.61 8.55 -10.44
N ASN A 106 14.28 8.65 -9.17
CA ASN A 106 14.32 7.55 -8.21
C ASN A 106 12.94 7.36 -7.57
N PRO A 107 12.01 6.65 -8.23
CA PRO A 107 10.68 6.44 -7.70
C PRO A 107 10.70 5.58 -6.43
N PRO A 108 9.81 5.83 -5.45
CA PRO A 108 9.67 4.96 -4.29
C PRO A 108 9.28 3.56 -4.71
N ARG A 109 9.96 2.57 -4.12
CA ARG A 109 9.74 1.16 -4.46
C ARG A 109 8.40 0.62 -3.92
N PHE A 110 7.92 1.18 -2.81
CA PHE A 110 6.73 0.71 -2.11
C PHE A 110 5.83 1.88 -1.74
N THR A 111 4.53 1.68 -1.87
CA THR A 111 3.50 2.59 -1.39
C THR A 111 2.72 1.92 -0.28
N PHE A 112 2.49 2.63 0.81
CA PHE A 112 1.70 2.19 1.95
C PHE A 112 0.44 3.04 2.04
N LEU A 113 -0.71 2.38 2.19
CA LEU A 113 -1.99 3.05 2.39
C LEU A 113 -2.66 2.46 3.63
N GLN A 114 -3.09 3.32 4.55
CA GLN A 114 -3.94 2.94 5.67
C GLN A 114 -5.29 3.61 5.49
N ALA A 115 -6.34 2.81 5.37
CA ALA A 115 -7.70 3.29 5.33
C ALA A 115 -8.16 3.63 6.75
N ILE A 116 -8.55 4.90 6.98
CA ILE A 116 -9.09 5.39 8.25
C ILE A 116 -10.61 5.40 8.18
N GLU A 117 -11.15 5.93 7.09
CA GLU A 117 -12.58 5.95 6.80
C GLU A 117 -12.79 5.50 5.36
N VAL A 118 -13.71 4.59 5.14
CA VAL A 118 -14.04 4.05 3.83
C VAL A 118 -15.54 4.18 3.56
N PRO A 119 -15.95 4.31 2.29
CA PRO A 119 -17.36 4.31 1.93
C PRO A 119 -17.99 2.94 2.18
N GLU A 120 -19.31 2.85 1.99
CA GLU A 120 -20.05 1.60 2.03
C GLU A 120 -19.44 0.53 1.13
N GLU A 121 -19.65 -0.74 1.48
CA GLU A 121 -19.17 -1.88 0.73
C GLU A 121 -19.55 -1.78 -0.76
N GLY A 122 -18.58 -2.12 -1.63
CA GLY A 122 -18.73 -2.03 -3.09
C GLY A 122 -18.44 -0.65 -3.69
N LYS A 123 -18.18 0.36 -2.86
CA LYS A 123 -17.79 1.71 -3.33
C LYS A 123 -16.34 2.02 -3.00
N GLY A 124 -15.69 2.82 -3.84
CA GLY A 124 -14.32 3.31 -3.61
C GLY A 124 -13.25 2.20 -3.65
N ASN A 125 -13.49 1.12 -4.38
CA ASN A 125 -12.53 0.03 -4.50
C ASN A 125 -11.27 0.47 -5.25
N THR A 126 -10.10 0.02 -4.79
CA THR A 126 -8.85 0.16 -5.51
C THR A 126 -8.64 -1.04 -6.44
N LEU A 127 -8.35 -0.76 -7.71
CA LEU A 127 -8.05 -1.77 -8.71
C LEU A 127 -6.53 -1.90 -8.88
N PHE A 128 -6.04 -3.12 -8.88
CA PHE A 128 -4.61 -3.40 -9.07
C PHE A 128 -4.39 -4.18 -10.36
N TYR A 129 -3.35 -3.82 -11.11
CA TYR A 129 -2.95 -4.45 -12.36
C TYR A 129 -1.55 -5.02 -12.21
N ASN A 130 -1.38 -6.33 -12.46
CA ASN A 130 -0.08 -6.98 -12.39
C ASN A 130 0.75 -6.68 -13.64
N GLN A 131 1.71 -5.78 -13.51
CA GLN A 131 2.57 -5.34 -14.63
C GLN A 131 3.56 -6.43 -15.07
N PHE A 132 3.93 -7.37 -14.22
CA PHE A 132 4.76 -8.53 -14.61
C PHE A 132 4.00 -9.41 -15.59
N LEU A 133 2.75 -9.79 -15.26
CA LEU A 133 1.90 -10.58 -16.16
C LEU A 133 1.57 -9.82 -17.45
N ALA A 134 1.36 -8.51 -17.37
CA ALA A 134 1.14 -7.69 -18.55
C ALA A 134 2.37 -7.68 -19.47
N TYR A 135 3.58 -7.55 -18.91
CA TYR A 135 4.82 -7.62 -19.70
C TYR A 135 5.05 -8.99 -20.33
N GLU A 136 4.83 -10.08 -19.57
CA GLU A 136 4.98 -11.45 -20.07
C GLU A 136 3.97 -11.80 -21.19
N ALA A 137 2.83 -11.14 -21.23
CA ALA A 137 1.80 -11.30 -22.27
C ALA A 137 2.11 -10.57 -23.58
N LEU A 138 3.17 -9.76 -23.64
CA LEU A 138 3.56 -9.07 -24.88
C LEU A 138 4.00 -10.09 -25.94
N PRO A 139 3.68 -9.86 -27.22
CA PRO A 139 4.21 -10.66 -28.32
C PRO A 139 5.74 -10.66 -28.32
N LYS A 140 6.33 -11.84 -28.52
CA LYS A 140 7.78 -11.98 -28.65
C LYS A 140 8.21 -11.60 -30.07
#